data_c5540394efc42e193ddf6193209c2262
#
_entry.id   c5540394efc42e193ddf6193209c2262
#
_cell.length_a   1.000
_cell.length_b   1.000
_cell.length_c   1.000
_cell.angle_alpha   90.00
_cell.angle_beta   90.00
_cell.angle_gamma   90.00
#
_symmetry.space_group_name_H-M   'P 1'
#
loop_
_entity.id
_entity.type
_entity.pdbx_description
1 polymer ?
#
loop_
_entity_poly.entity_id
_entity_poly.type
_entity_poly.pdbx_seq_one_letter_code
_entity_poly.pdbx_strand_id
1 'polypeptide(L)'
;ASDVYKRQAYYCTNDAACPPQIKGKIEHFISRRAMNIDGLGPETVDQFYQEGLIRDVADLYTLKTSDIINLERMGEKSAENIIKGIEQSKEVPFERVLFALGIRFVGETVAKKVAKSFKSMDALADASLDNLIHVDEIGEKIAQSILLYFANPKNRDIIERLRVAGVRLEADEEDTSEHTDKLAGKSIVISGVFAHHSRDEYKELIEKHGGKNVGSISSKTSFILAGDNMGPSKLEKAQKLGVTIVSEEEFLQMIE
;
A
#
# COMPACT_ATOMS: atom_id res chain seq x y z
N ALA A 1 33.11 -7.01 -23.04
CA ALA A 1 33.30 -5.75 -22.31
C ALA A 1 32.22 -4.68 -22.64
N SER A 2 31.42 -4.86 -23.71
CA SER A 2 30.44 -3.84 -24.17
C SER A 2 29.06 -3.90 -23.50
N ASP A 3 28.70 -5.00 -22.83
CA ASP A 3 27.35 -5.17 -22.28
C ASP A 3 27.11 -4.53 -20.90
N VAL A 4 28.16 -4.29 -20.15
CA VAL A 4 28.07 -3.67 -18.83
C VAL A 4 27.73 -2.17 -18.95
N TYR A 5 28.21 -1.50 -19.98
CA TYR A 5 27.95 -0.08 -20.23
C TYR A 5 26.51 0.23 -20.70
N LYS A 6 25.84 -0.72 -21.34
CA LYS A 6 24.47 -0.54 -21.85
C LYS A 6 23.38 -0.66 -20.77
N ARG A 7 23.72 -1.10 -19.54
CA ARG A 7 22.78 -1.28 -18.42
C ARG A 7 22.87 -0.20 -17.35
N GLN A 8 23.63 0.86 -17.56
CA GLN A 8 23.69 1.99 -16.63
C GLN A 8 22.47 2.88 -16.84
N ALA A 9 21.54 2.84 -15.90
CA ALA A 9 20.46 3.82 -15.85
C ALA A 9 21.00 5.15 -15.32
N TYR A 10 20.89 6.20 -16.12
CA TYR A 10 21.21 7.55 -15.67
C TYR A 10 20.04 8.11 -14.85
N TYR A 11 20.30 8.45 -13.61
CA TYR A 11 19.34 9.08 -12.73
C TYR A 11 19.65 10.58 -12.60
N CYS A 12 18.65 11.42 -12.82
CA CYS A 12 18.76 12.82 -12.48
C CYS A 12 18.76 12.97 -10.95
N THR A 13 19.81 13.58 -10.40
CA THR A 13 19.94 13.79 -8.95
C THR A 13 19.13 14.98 -8.43
N ASN A 14 18.58 15.80 -9.32
CA ASN A 14 17.77 16.97 -8.96
C ASN A 14 16.29 16.60 -8.79
N ASP A 15 16.02 15.80 -7.76
CA ASP A 15 14.67 15.28 -7.47
C ASP A 15 13.70 16.34 -6.90
N ALA A 16 14.24 17.47 -6.47
CA ALA A 16 13.49 18.57 -5.85
C ALA A 16 13.07 19.68 -6.84
N ALA A 17 13.67 19.73 -8.04
CA ALA A 17 13.41 20.78 -9.00
C ALA A 17 13.23 20.27 -10.45
N CYS A 18 13.34 18.98 -10.69
CA CYS A 18 13.14 18.39 -12.01
C CYS A 18 11.64 18.16 -12.28
N PRO A 19 11.00 18.91 -13.22
CA PRO A 19 9.56 18.82 -13.44
C PRO A 19 9.05 17.40 -13.73
N PRO A 20 9.71 16.57 -14.58
CA PRO A 20 9.29 15.19 -14.79
C PRO A 20 9.31 14.34 -13.51
N GLN A 21 10.28 14.54 -12.62
CA GLN A 21 10.34 13.79 -11.35
C GLN A 21 9.27 14.25 -10.37
N ILE A 22 9.01 15.55 -10.28
CA ILE A 22 7.94 16.10 -9.44
C ILE A 22 6.59 15.55 -9.89
N LYS A 23 6.29 15.65 -11.20
CA LYS A 23 5.04 15.10 -11.75
C LYS A 23 4.92 13.59 -11.53
N GLY A 24 5.99 12.83 -11.80
CA GLY A 24 6.00 11.39 -11.57
C GLY A 24 5.79 11.00 -10.11
N LYS A 25 6.32 11.77 -9.14
CA LYS A 25 6.04 11.56 -7.70
C LYS A 25 4.57 11.82 -7.38
N ILE A 26 3.97 12.88 -7.94
CA ILE A 26 2.55 13.19 -7.74
C ILE A 26 1.66 12.12 -8.40
N GLU A 27 1.96 11.68 -9.62
CA GLU A 27 1.26 10.60 -10.32
C GLU A 27 1.32 9.28 -9.55
N HIS A 28 2.49 8.94 -8.99
CA HIS A 28 2.62 7.78 -8.11
C HIS A 28 1.74 7.92 -6.87
N PHE A 29 1.79 9.09 -6.22
CA PHE A 29 1.05 9.38 -4.99
C PHE A 29 -0.47 9.24 -5.18
N ILE A 30 -1.03 9.78 -6.27
CA ILE A 30 -2.47 9.73 -6.55
C ILE A 30 -2.94 8.36 -7.06
N SER A 31 -2.02 7.46 -7.42
CA SER A 31 -2.34 6.20 -8.07
C SER A 31 -3.28 5.32 -7.23
N ARG A 32 -3.99 4.41 -7.90
CA ARG A 32 -4.97 3.50 -7.29
C ARG A 32 -4.40 2.65 -6.15
N ARG A 33 -3.13 2.27 -6.23
CA ARG A 33 -2.45 1.47 -5.19
C ARG A 33 -1.92 2.31 -4.04
N ALA A 34 -1.75 3.62 -4.26
CA ALA A 34 -1.31 4.58 -3.25
C ALA A 34 -2.52 5.28 -2.60
N MET A 35 -2.68 6.58 -2.79
CA MET A 35 -3.75 7.36 -2.16
C MET A 35 -5.11 7.21 -2.85
N ASN A 36 -5.16 6.60 -4.06
CA ASN A 36 -6.39 6.35 -4.81
C ASN A 36 -7.26 7.61 -5.02
N ILE A 37 -6.65 8.68 -5.48
CA ILE A 37 -7.38 9.94 -5.73
C ILE A 37 -7.99 9.87 -7.12
N ASP A 38 -9.29 9.64 -7.17
CA ASP A 38 -10.03 9.61 -8.42
C ASP A 38 -10.18 11.02 -9.03
N GLY A 39 -10.25 11.07 -10.37
CA GLY A 39 -10.42 12.32 -11.11
C GLY A 39 -9.10 13.04 -11.43
N LEU A 40 -7.97 12.63 -10.86
CA LEU A 40 -6.64 13.12 -11.20
C LEU A 40 -5.92 12.12 -12.10
N GLY A 41 -5.65 12.53 -13.35
CA GLY A 41 -4.79 11.80 -14.28
C GLY A 41 -3.51 12.56 -14.59
N PRO A 42 -2.57 11.95 -15.35
CA PRO A 42 -1.30 12.60 -15.72
C PRO A 42 -1.48 13.96 -16.41
N GLU A 43 -2.49 14.12 -17.26
CA GLU A 43 -2.80 15.39 -17.95
C GLU A 43 -3.24 16.47 -16.95
N THR A 44 -4.08 16.10 -15.97
CA THR A 44 -4.53 17.03 -14.92
C THR A 44 -3.39 17.42 -13.98
N VAL A 45 -2.53 16.47 -13.62
CA VAL A 45 -1.31 16.74 -12.83
C VAL A 45 -0.39 17.70 -13.57
N ASP A 46 -0.20 17.50 -14.89
CA ASP A 46 0.62 18.39 -15.71
C ASP A 46 0.03 19.80 -15.74
N GLN A 47 -1.27 19.93 -15.96
CA GLN A 47 -1.99 21.20 -15.96
C GLN A 47 -1.85 21.93 -14.61
N PHE A 48 -2.12 21.24 -13.49
CA PHE A 48 -2.00 21.84 -12.15
C PHE A 48 -0.57 22.29 -11.85
N TYR A 49 0.42 21.51 -12.32
CA TYR A 49 1.82 21.88 -12.19
C TYR A 49 2.18 23.13 -13.01
N GLN A 50 1.71 23.24 -14.25
CA GLN A 50 1.95 24.39 -15.13
C GLN A 50 1.30 25.66 -14.60
N GLU A 51 0.07 25.56 -14.10
CA GLU A 51 -0.67 26.66 -13.47
C GLU A 51 -0.11 27.04 -12.07
N GLY A 52 0.87 26.30 -11.58
CA GLY A 52 1.51 26.58 -10.30
C GLY A 52 0.67 26.21 -9.07
N LEU A 53 -0.40 25.45 -9.25
CA LEU A 53 -1.29 25.02 -8.17
C LEU A 53 -0.64 23.95 -7.29
N ILE A 54 0.22 23.10 -7.87
CA ILE A 54 0.93 22.05 -7.13
C ILE A 54 2.42 22.05 -7.46
N ARG A 55 3.25 21.81 -6.45
CA ARG A 55 4.71 21.62 -6.53
C ARG A 55 5.17 20.34 -5.88
N ASP A 56 4.38 19.82 -4.97
CA ASP A 56 4.58 18.52 -4.31
C ASP A 56 3.23 17.87 -3.98
N VAL A 57 3.28 16.70 -3.36
CA VAL A 57 2.08 15.90 -3.04
C VAL A 57 1.21 16.54 -1.95
N ALA A 58 1.77 17.34 -1.05
CA ALA A 58 1.02 17.98 0.03
C ALA A 58 0.18 19.17 -0.47
N ASP A 59 0.58 19.80 -1.60
CA ASP A 59 -0.20 20.88 -2.22
C ASP A 59 -1.59 20.41 -2.68
N LEU A 60 -1.74 19.11 -3.00
CA LEU A 60 -3.04 18.53 -3.36
C LEU A 60 -4.12 18.80 -2.30
N TYR A 61 -3.74 18.75 -1.03
CA TYR A 61 -4.67 18.92 0.11
C TYR A 61 -4.99 20.40 0.42
N THR A 62 -4.35 21.35 -0.26
CA THR A 62 -4.65 22.78 -0.14
C THR A 62 -5.55 23.29 -1.26
N LEU A 63 -5.80 22.48 -2.30
CA LEU A 63 -6.62 22.83 -3.44
C LEU A 63 -8.09 23.05 -3.04
N LYS A 64 -8.70 24.04 -3.67
CA LYS A 64 -10.12 24.34 -3.54
C LYS A 64 -10.82 24.19 -4.89
N THR A 65 -12.12 23.95 -4.87
CA THR A 65 -12.95 23.91 -6.10
C THR A 65 -12.75 25.17 -6.95
N SER A 66 -12.65 26.35 -6.30
CA SER A 66 -12.42 27.64 -6.98
C SER A 66 -11.12 27.70 -7.79
N ASP A 67 -10.10 26.94 -7.40
CA ASP A 67 -8.79 26.93 -8.05
C ASP A 67 -8.82 26.09 -9.33
N ILE A 68 -9.72 25.11 -9.39
CA ILE A 68 -9.81 24.11 -10.45
C ILE A 68 -10.86 24.47 -11.50
N ILE A 69 -12.00 25.02 -11.09
CA ILE A 69 -13.18 25.22 -11.95
C ILE A 69 -12.90 26.11 -13.19
N ASN A 70 -11.94 27.01 -13.09
CA ASN A 70 -11.59 27.95 -14.16
C ASN A 70 -10.49 27.42 -15.11
N LEU A 71 -9.98 26.22 -14.86
CA LEU A 71 -8.97 25.62 -15.71
C LEU A 71 -9.58 25.07 -17.00
N GLU A 72 -8.78 25.01 -18.06
CA GLU A 72 -9.21 24.49 -19.34
C GLU A 72 -9.71 23.05 -19.20
N ARG A 73 -10.86 22.74 -19.78
CA ARG A 73 -11.55 21.43 -19.73
C ARG A 73 -12.00 20.97 -18.35
N MET A 74 -11.96 21.85 -17.35
CA MET A 74 -12.47 21.58 -16.01
C MET A 74 -13.83 22.25 -15.83
N GLY A 75 -14.83 21.44 -15.45
CA GLY A 75 -16.16 21.92 -15.06
C GLY A 75 -16.36 21.75 -13.56
N GLU A 76 -17.42 22.34 -13.04
CA GLU A 76 -17.80 22.28 -11.63
C GLU A 76 -17.83 20.84 -11.08
N LYS A 77 -18.50 19.92 -11.79
CA LYS A 77 -18.58 18.51 -11.41
C LYS A 77 -17.22 17.81 -11.37
N SER A 78 -16.32 18.14 -12.30
CA SER A 78 -14.97 17.56 -12.31
C SER A 78 -14.14 18.07 -11.13
N ALA A 79 -14.22 19.38 -10.84
CA ALA A 79 -13.55 20.00 -9.70
C ALA A 79 -14.06 19.41 -8.37
N GLU A 80 -15.37 19.28 -8.21
CA GLU A 80 -15.96 18.66 -7.02
C GLU A 80 -15.53 17.20 -6.82
N ASN A 81 -15.48 16.40 -7.91
CA ASN A 81 -15.04 15.01 -7.84
C ASN A 81 -13.56 14.89 -7.42
N ILE A 82 -12.70 15.77 -7.94
CA ILE A 82 -11.28 15.82 -7.55
C ILE A 82 -11.14 16.15 -6.07
N ILE A 83 -11.80 17.21 -5.59
CA ILE A 83 -11.75 17.60 -4.17
C ILE A 83 -12.30 16.48 -3.28
N LYS A 84 -13.40 15.86 -3.68
CA LYS A 84 -13.96 14.70 -2.96
C LYS A 84 -12.98 13.52 -2.92
N GLY A 85 -12.30 13.22 -4.03
CA GLY A 85 -11.27 12.16 -4.09
C GLY A 85 -10.10 12.48 -3.15
N ILE A 86 -9.65 13.74 -3.10
CA ILE A 86 -8.61 14.19 -2.17
C ILE A 86 -9.06 14.02 -0.72
N GLU A 87 -10.28 14.43 -0.36
CA GLU A 87 -10.80 14.26 1.00
C GLU A 87 -10.91 12.78 1.38
N GLN A 88 -11.42 11.92 0.50
CA GLN A 88 -11.50 10.49 0.75
C GLN A 88 -10.12 9.83 0.92
N SER A 89 -9.10 10.34 0.26
CA SER A 89 -7.75 9.80 0.36
C SER A 89 -7.12 9.97 1.76
N LYS A 90 -7.63 10.87 2.59
CA LYS A 90 -7.14 11.07 3.97
C LYS A 90 -7.34 9.82 4.85
N GLU A 91 -8.33 9.00 4.52
CA GLU A 91 -8.71 7.81 5.25
C GLU A 91 -8.01 6.52 4.79
N VAL A 92 -7.14 6.60 3.78
CA VAL A 92 -6.41 5.40 3.33
C VAL A 92 -5.50 4.87 4.44
N PRO A 93 -5.32 3.54 4.55
CA PRO A 93 -4.47 2.94 5.57
C PRO A 93 -3.03 3.45 5.52
N PHE A 94 -2.38 3.50 6.68
CA PHE A 94 -1.04 4.07 6.85
C PHE A 94 0.03 3.42 5.94
N GLU A 95 -0.02 2.12 5.72
CA GLU A 95 0.88 1.44 4.80
C GLU A 95 0.77 1.93 3.34
N ARG A 96 -0.42 2.36 2.93
CA ARG A 96 -0.61 2.96 1.60
C ARG A 96 -0.05 4.36 1.52
N VAL A 97 -0.15 5.14 2.59
CA VAL A 97 0.51 6.45 2.69
C VAL A 97 2.02 6.29 2.60
N LEU A 98 2.61 5.34 3.33
CA LEU A 98 4.05 5.03 3.22
C LEU A 98 4.46 4.66 1.80
N PHE A 99 3.69 3.83 1.12
CA PHE A 99 3.94 3.48 -0.28
C PHE A 99 3.81 4.71 -1.18
N ALA A 100 2.79 5.55 -0.95
CA ALA A 100 2.52 6.75 -1.73
C ALA A 100 3.65 7.79 -1.67
N LEU A 101 4.38 7.89 -0.55
CA LEU A 101 5.53 8.79 -0.41
C LEU A 101 6.68 8.47 -1.38
N GLY A 102 6.68 7.28 -2.01
CA GLY A 102 7.65 6.92 -3.03
C GLY A 102 9.08 6.78 -2.51
N ILE A 103 9.26 6.35 -1.26
CA ILE A 103 10.58 6.09 -0.68
C ILE A 103 11.27 5.01 -1.50
N ARG A 104 12.49 5.28 -1.94
CA ARG A 104 13.22 4.37 -2.82
C ARG A 104 13.37 2.99 -2.18
N PHE A 105 13.12 1.93 -2.95
CA PHE A 105 13.09 0.52 -2.53
C PHE A 105 11.96 0.14 -1.57
N VAL A 106 11.09 1.04 -1.20
CA VAL A 106 9.90 0.75 -0.40
C VAL A 106 8.70 0.56 -1.33
N GLY A 107 8.45 -0.70 -1.71
CA GLY A 107 7.25 -1.11 -2.43
C GLY A 107 6.10 -1.42 -1.47
N GLU A 108 4.93 -1.81 -1.99
CA GLU A 108 3.72 -2.10 -1.20
C GLU A 108 3.99 -3.11 -0.06
N THR A 109 4.69 -4.21 -0.36
CA THR A 109 5.01 -5.25 0.64
C THR A 109 5.89 -4.71 1.76
N VAL A 110 6.94 -3.94 1.41
CA VAL A 110 7.83 -3.32 2.40
C VAL A 110 7.10 -2.27 3.21
N ALA A 111 6.29 -1.42 2.57
CA ALA A 111 5.48 -0.40 3.25
C ALA A 111 4.54 -1.04 4.30
N LYS A 112 3.86 -2.14 3.95
CA LYS A 112 3.01 -2.90 4.88
C LYS A 112 3.79 -3.43 6.09
N LYS A 113 4.99 -4.00 5.88
CA LYS A 113 5.84 -4.51 6.96
C LYS A 113 6.36 -3.39 7.87
N VAL A 114 6.80 -2.28 7.28
CA VAL A 114 7.26 -1.09 8.01
C VAL A 114 6.10 -0.49 8.83
N ALA A 115 4.92 -0.32 8.22
CA ALA A 115 3.74 0.20 8.93
C ALA A 115 3.35 -0.68 10.11
N LYS A 116 3.38 -2.00 9.94
CA LYS A 116 3.08 -2.95 11.02
C LYS A 116 4.09 -2.88 12.17
N SER A 117 5.38 -2.68 11.87
CA SER A 117 6.43 -2.66 12.88
C SER A 117 6.52 -1.34 13.63
N PHE A 118 6.38 -0.21 12.95
CA PHE A 118 6.56 1.12 13.54
C PHE A 118 5.24 1.80 13.93
N LYS A 119 4.13 1.38 13.34
CA LYS A 119 2.75 1.83 13.63
C LYS A 119 2.47 3.31 13.39
N SER A 120 3.46 4.20 13.40
CA SER A 120 3.30 5.63 13.13
C SER A 120 4.45 6.20 12.31
N MET A 121 4.17 7.30 11.62
CA MET A 121 5.15 8.05 10.85
C MET A 121 6.26 8.62 11.76
N ASP A 122 5.92 9.04 12.97
CA ASP A 122 6.88 9.59 13.92
C ASP A 122 7.84 8.52 14.44
N ALA A 123 7.31 7.35 14.84
CA ALA A 123 8.15 6.23 15.25
C ALA A 123 9.09 5.78 14.13
N LEU A 124 8.63 5.84 12.87
CA LEU A 124 9.47 5.53 11.72
C LEU A 124 10.52 6.61 11.44
N ALA A 125 10.19 7.88 11.63
CA ALA A 125 11.12 9.01 11.45
C ALA A 125 12.25 9.01 12.48
N ASP A 126 11.99 8.49 13.68
CA ASP A 126 12.94 8.39 14.80
C ASP A 126 13.68 7.04 14.85
N ALA A 127 13.37 6.14 13.91
CA ALA A 127 13.95 4.80 13.86
C ALA A 127 15.46 4.84 13.58
N SER A 128 16.21 3.98 14.29
CA SER A 128 17.63 3.73 13.99
C SER A 128 17.80 2.73 12.85
N LEU A 129 19.01 2.66 12.29
CA LEU A 129 19.35 1.65 11.29
C LEU A 129 19.08 0.23 11.82
N ASP A 130 19.47 -0.04 13.06
CA ASP A 130 19.29 -1.34 13.69
C ASP A 130 17.81 -1.70 13.85
N ASN A 131 16.97 -0.74 14.27
CA ASN A 131 15.52 -0.97 14.37
C ASN A 131 14.92 -1.35 13.01
N LEU A 132 15.33 -0.68 11.93
CA LEU A 132 14.85 -0.94 10.59
C LEU A 132 15.29 -2.32 10.07
N ILE A 133 16.54 -2.71 10.28
CA ILE A 133 17.07 -4.02 9.83
C ILE A 133 16.42 -5.19 10.59
N HIS A 134 15.95 -4.99 11.83
CA HIS A 134 15.26 -6.03 12.57
C HIS A 134 13.86 -6.36 12.01
N VAL A 135 13.30 -5.52 11.13
CA VAL A 135 12.05 -5.83 10.45
C VAL A 135 12.30 -6.85 9.33
N ASP A 136 11.50 -7.91 9.31
CA ASP A 136 11.63 -8.99 8.32
C ASP A 136 11.62 -8.46 6.87
N GLU A 137 12.53 -9.00 6.03
CA GLU A 137 12.78 -8.58 4.64
C GLU A 137 13.33 -7.15 4.45
N ILE A 138 13.65 -6.41 5.51
CA ILE A 138 14.27 -5.09 5.39
C ILE A 138 15.79 -5.24 5.55
N GLY A 139 16.47 -5.23 4.41
CA GLY A 139 17.93 -5.19 4.38
C GLY A 139 18.47 -3.77 4.53
N GLU A 140 19.78 -3.68 4.78
CA GLU A 140 20.52 -2.43 4.99
C GLU A 140 20.23 -1.36 3.93
N LYS A 141 20.12 -1.76 2.66
CA LYS A 141 19.86 -0.84 1.54
C LYS A 141 18.48 -0.16 1.63
N ILE A 142 17.46 -0.89 2.06
CA ILE A 142 16.10 -0.35 2.27
C ILE A 142 16.12 0.56 3.50
N ALA A 143 16.73 0.10 4.60
CA ALA A 143 16.86 0.84 5.84
C ALA A 143 17.56 2.19 5.63
N GLN A 144 18.70 2.20 4.95
CA GLN A 144 19.42 3.43 4.58
C GLN A 144 18.57 4.36 3.72
N SER A 145 17.78 3.82 2.79
CA SER A 145 16.90 4.64 1.95
C SER A 145 15.80 5.34 2.77
N ILE A 146 15.24 4.65 3.75
CA ILE A 146 14.26 5.23 4.69
C ILE A 146 14.90 6.33 5.52
N LEU A 147 16.08 6.08 6.11
CA LEU A 147 16.79 7.08 6.90
C LEU A 147 17.14 8.34 6.08
N LEU A 148 17.62 8.16 4.84
CA LEU A 148 17.91 9.27 3.92
C LEU A 148 16.66 10.07 3.58
N TYR A 149 15.53 9.41 3.41
CA TYR A 149 14.26 10.08 3.15
C TYR A 149 13.88 11.02 4.30
N PHE A 150 13.92 10.54 5.52
CA PHE A 150 13.59 11.33 6.73
C PHE A 150 14.67 12.33 7.13
N ALA A 151 15.93 12.14 6.71
CA ALA A 151 16.97 13.13 6.90
C ALA A 151 16.78 14.38 6.03
N ASN A 152 15.99 14.31 4.95
CA ASN A 152 15.73 15.43 4.06
C ASN A 152 14.66 16.37 4.65
N PRO A 153 14.99 17.66 4.94
CA PRO A 153 14.03 18.61 5.53
C PRO A 153 12.78 18.83 4.67
N LYS A 154 12.90 18.77 3.33
CA LYS A 154 11.75 18.91 2.43
C LYS A 154 10.74 17.77 2.59
N ASN A 155 11.23 16.55 2.78
CA ASN A 155 10.33 15.40 2.98
C ASN A 155 9.64 15.50 4.34
N ARG A 156 10.33 15.98 5.37
CA ARG A 156 9.72 16.24 6.69
C ARG A 156 8.64 17.33 6.61
N ASP A 157 8.87 18.39 5.86
CA ASP A 157 7.89 19.44 5.61
C ASP A 157 6.63 18.87 4.92
N ILE A 158 6.81 18.06 3.88
CA ILE A 158 5.71 17.38 3.20
C ILE A 158 4.89 16.53 4.17
N ILE A 159 5.55 15.72 5.02
CA ILE A 159 4.87 14.88 6.02
C ILE A 159 4.07 15.74 7.00
N GLU A 160 4.65 16.84 7.49
CA GLU A 160 3.96 17.73 8.42
C GLU A 160 2.75 18.40 7.78
N ARG A 161 2.85 18.82 6.53
CA ARG A 161 1.72 19.38 5.77
C ARG A 161 0.63 18.35 5.50
N LEU A 162 0.98 17.09 5.24
CA LEU A 162 0.03 15.99 5.15
C LEU A 162 -0.67 15.74 6.49
N ARG A 163 0.07 15.82 7.61
CA ARG A 163 -0.48 15.73 8.97
C ARG A 163 -1.50 16.82 9.25
N VAL A 164 -1.14 18.08 8.97
CA VAL A 164 -2.03 19.25 9.13
C VAL A 164 -3.28 19.11 8.25
N ALA A 165 -3.14 18.52 7.08
CA ALA A 165 -4.27 18.24 6.17
C ALA A 165 -5.20 17.13 6.68
N GLY A 166 -4.81 16.36 7.70
CA GLY A 166 -5.60 15.28 8.29
C GLY A 166 -5.40 13.92 7.60
N VAL A 167 -4.30 13.74 6.85
CA VAL A 167 -3.96 12.42 6.28
C VAL A 167 -3.58 11.48 7.42
N ARG A 168 -4.05 10.24 7.36
CA ARG A 168 -3.74 9.20 8.34
C ARG A 168 -2.27 8.82 8.30
N LEU A 169 -1.52 9.17 9.34
CA LEU A 169 -0.09 8.90 9.48
C LEU A 169 0.22 7.85 10.57
N GLU A 170 -0.80 7.15 11.01
CA GLU A 170 -0.70 6.09 12.00
C GLU A 170 -1.51 4.88 11.52
N ALA A 171 -1.01 3.69 11.82
CA ALA A 171 -1.79 2.47 11.65
C ALA A 171 -2.96 2.53 12.64
N ASP A 172 -4.13 2.06 12.21
CA ASP A 172 -5.20 1.82 13.16
C ASP A 172 -4.62 0.95 14.29
N GLU A 173 -4.99 1.25 15.54
CA GLU A 173 -4.71 0.30 16.60
C GLU A 173 -5.36 -1.01 16.12
N GLU A 174 -4.52 -1.93 15.64
CA GLU A 174 -5.00 -3.29 15.40
C GLU A 174 -5.75 -3.63 16.68
N ASP A 175 -7.00 -3.99 16.55
CA ASP A 175 -7.77 -4.53 17.64
C ASP A 175 -7.00 -5.78 18.09
N THR A 176 -6.00 -5.55 18.96
CA THR A 176 -5.11 -6.59 19.49
C THR A 176 -5.91 -7.57 20.36
N SER A 177 -7.19 -7.26 20.59
CA SER A 177 -8.15 -8.11 21.27
C SER A 177 -8.51 -9.39 20.51
N GLU A 178 -8.14 -9.52 19.22
CA GLU A 178 -8.53 -10.65 18.39
C GLU A 178 -7.39 -11.32 17.59
N HIS A 179 -6.12 -11.06 17.87
CA HIS A 179 -5.06 -11.96 17.40
C HIS A 179 -5.13 -13.25 18.20
N THR A 180 -5.66 -14.29 17.59
CA THR A 180 -5.70 -15.62 18.21
C THR A 180 -4.75 -16.56 17.50
N ASP A 181 -4.27 -17.57 18.20
CA ASP A 181 -3.43 -18.62 17.63
C ASP A 181 -4.25 -19.82 17.10
N LYS A 182 -5.55 -19.64 16.85
CA LYS A 182 -6.46 -20.72 16.42
C LYS A 182 -6.01 -21.41 15.13
N LEU A 183 -5.31 -20.70 14.26
CA LEU A 183 -4.76 -21.22 13.02
C LEU A 183 -3.23 -21.28 13.01
N ALA A 184 -2.57 -21.16 14.19
CA ALA A 184 -1.13 -21.19 14.31
C ALA A 184 -0.51 -22.44 13.67
N GLY A 185 0.52 -22.22 12.83
CA GLY A 185 1.20 -23.30 12.11
C GLY A 185 0.43 -23.92 10.95
N LYS A 186 -0.80 -23.50 10.66
CA LYS A 186 -1.59 -23.99 9.52
C LYS A 186 -1.25 -23.24 8.24
N SER A 187 -1.02 -23.99 7.16
CA SER A 187 -0.84 -23.45 5.79
C SER A 187 -2.12 -23.65 5.01
N ILE A 188 -2.75 -22.57 4.57
CA ILE A 188 -4.12 -22.57 4.03
C ILE A 188 -4.10 -22.04 2.62
N VAL A 189 -4.78 -22.72 1.69
CA VAL A 189 -4.99 -22.26 0.31
C VAL A 189 -6.42 -21.74 0.17
N ILE A 190 -6.61 -20.57 -0.41
CA ILE A 190 -7.93 -19.99 -0.68
C ILE A 190 -8.30 -20.25 -2.15
N SER A 191 -9.50 -20.77 -2.38
CA SER A 191 -9.99 -21.07 -3.73
C SER A 191 -11.52 -20.97 -3.83
N GLY A 192 -12.02 -20.39 -4.91
CA GLY A 192 -13.45 -20.22 -5.15
C GLY A 192 -13.90 -18.76 -5.04
N VAL A 193 -15.21 -18.55 -5.05
CA VAL A 193 -15.90 -17.27 -4.81
C VAL A 193 -16.61 -17.41 -3.47
N PHE A 194 -16.53 -16.41 -2.65
CA PHE A 194 -17.03 -16.39 -1.29
C PHE A 194 -18.23 -15.47 -1.16
N ALA A 195 -19.15 -15.79 -0.26
CA ALA A 195 -20.39 -15.03 -0.03
C ALA A 195 -20.23 -13.95 1.05
N HIS A 196 -19.45 -14.22 2.11
CA HIS A 196 -19.34 -13.34 3.28
C HIS A 196 -18.17 -12.36 3.17
N HIS A 197 -17.02 -12.81 2.69
CA HIS A 197 -15.81 -12.01 2.61
C HIS A 197 -15.11 -12.15 1.26
N SER A 198 -14.35 -11.13 0.85
CA SER A 198 -13.45 -11.22 -0.30
C SER A 198 -12.27 -12.15 -0.01
N ARG A 199 -11.56 -12.57 -1.07
CA ARG A 199 -10.33 -13.37 -0.91
C ARG A 199 -9.25 -12.67 -0.10
N ASP A 200 -9.18 -11.35 -0.22
CA ASP A 200 -8.16 -10.57 0.47
C ASP A 200 -8.51 -10.43 1.96
N GLU A 201 -9.78 -10.25 2.30
CA GLU A 201 -10.27 -10.30 3.68
C GLU A 201 -10.03 -11.67 4.33
N TYR A 202 -10.24 -12.78 3.60
CA TYR A 202 -9.90 -14.12 4.13
C TYR A 202 -8.39 -14.33 4.35
N LYS A 203 -7.53 -13.73 3.54
CA LYS A 203 -6.07 -13.75 3.83
C LYS A 203 -5.77 -13.03 5.14
N GLU A 204 -6.37 -11.87 5.35
CA GLU A 204 -6.20 -11.09 6.57
C GLU A 204 -6.73 -11.85 7.80
N LEU A 205 -7.90 -12.48 7.70
CA LEU A 205 -8.45 -13.33 8.76
C LEU A 205 -7.53 -14.52 9.09
N ILE A 206 -6.99 -15.20 8.07
CA ILE A 206 -6.04 -16.30 8.28
C ILE A 206 -4.79 -15.81 9.01
N GLU A 207 -4.21 -14.69 8.60
CA GLU A 207 -3.02 -14.09 9.22
C GLU A 207 -3.33 -13.59 10.62
N LYS A 208 -4.50 -12.98 10.85
CA LYS A 208 -4.99 -12.51 12.14
C LYS A 208 -5.08 -13.65 13.18
N HIS A 209 -5.44 -14.84 12.74
CA HIS A 209 -5.53 -16.04 13.59
C HIS A 209 -4.25 -16.90 13.58
N GLY A 210 -3.10 -16.37 13.16
CA GLY A 210 -1.79 -17.04 13.21
C GLY A 210 -1.54 -18.07 12.12
N GLY A 211 -2.42 -18.16 11.10
CA GLY A 211 -2.27 -19.04 9.95
C GLY A 211 -1.42 -18.41 8.83
N LYS A 212 -1.01 -19.22 7.86
CA LYS A 212 -0.26 -18.79 6.68
C LYS A 212 -1.05 -19.05 5.40
N ASN A 213 -1.35 -17.99 4.63
CA ASN A 213 -1.93 -18.15 3.31
C ASN A 213 -0.84 -18.56 2.31
N VAL A 214 -1.10 -19.62 1.52
CA VAL A 214 -0.19 -20.14 0.49
C VAL A 214 -0.90 -20.25 -0.87
N GLY A 215 -0.19 -19.91 -1.94
CA GLY A 215 -0.79 -19.82 -3.29
C GLY A 215 -0.99 -21.18 -3.98
N SER A 216 -0.35 -22.26 -3.52
CA SER A 216 -0.38 -23.57 -4.16
C SER A 216 -0.57 -24.71 -3.16
N ILE A 217 -1.32 -25.74 -3.59
CA ILE A 217 -1.56 -26.95 -2.80
C ILE A 217 -0.32 -27.83 -2.82
N SER A 218 0.13 -28.27 -1.65
CA SER A 218 1.24 -29.20 -1.46
C SER A 218 0.95 -30.15 -0.31
N SER A 219 1.81 -31.13 -0.06
CA SER A 219 1.72 -32.04 1.10
C SER A 219 1.83 -31.32 2.45
N LYS A 220 2.27 -30.05 2.46
CA LYS A 220 2.36 -29.20 3.65
C LYS A 220 1.10 -28.32 3.84
N THR A 221 0.14 -28.38 2.91
CA THR A 221 -1.11 -27.62 3.03
C THR A 221 -2.00 -28.27 4.07
N SER A 222 -2.39 -27.53 5.09
CA SER A 222 -3.24 -28.03 6.19
C SER A 222 -4.68 -28.24 5.71
N PHE A 223 -5.24 -27.27 5.02
CA PHE A 223 -6.54 -27.39 4.36
C PHE A 223 -6.73 -26.33 3.28
N ILE A 224 -7.80 -26.47 2.50
CA ILE A 224 -8.21 -25.51 1.49
C ILE A 224 -9.50 -24.87 1.97
N LEU A 225 -9.51 -23.54 2.08
CA LEU A 225 -10.72 -22.77 2.24
C LEU A 225 -11.39 -22.63 0.86
N ALA A 226 -12.52 -23.31 0.69
CA ALA A 226 -13.23 -23.41 -0.56
C ALA A 226 -14.53 -22.59 -0.53
N GLY A 227 -14.62 -21.62 -1.42
CA GLY A 227 -15.88 -20.98 -1.77
C GLY A 227 -16.53 -21.67 -2.99
N ASP A 228 -17.62 -21.09 -3.46
CA ASP A 228 -18.32 -21.55 -4.65
C ASP A 228 -17.42 -21.56 -5.90
N ASN A 229 -17.68 -22.50 -6.81
CA ASN A 229 -16.95 -22.63 -8.07
C ASN A 229 -15.44 -22.83 -7.92
N MET A 230 -15.00 -23.59 -6.91
CA MET A 230 -13.60 -24.02 -6.83
C MET A 230 -13.21 -24.76 -8.12
N GLY A 231 -12.10 -24.33 -8.74
CA GLY A 231 -11.64 -24.90 -10.01
C GLY A 231 -11.32 -26.40 -9.92
N PRO A 232 -11.72 -27.22 -10.93
CA PRO A 232 -11.60 -28.68 -10.91
C PRO A 232 -10.17 -29.16 -10.69
N SER A 233 -9.18 -28.50 -11.25
CA SER A 233 -7.76 -28.86 -11.08
C SER A 233 -7.27 -28.75 -9.63
N LYS A 234 -7.81 -27.82 -8.84
CA LYS A 234 -7.48 -27.70 -7.41
C LYS A 234 -8.19 -28.76 -6.59
N LEU A 235 -9.44 -29.12 -6.97
CA LEU A 235 -10.20 -30.18 -6.34
C LEU A 235 -9.49 -31.53 -6.51
N GLU A 236 -9.11 -31.89 -7.74
CA GLU A 236 -8.36 -33.11 -8.02
C GLU A 236 -7.02 -33.18 -7.27
N LYS A 237 -6.31 -32.05 -7.22
CA LYS A 237 -5.03 -31.97 -6.51
C LYS A 237 -5.20 -32.14 -5.00
N ALA A 238 -6.26 -31.59 -4.42
CA ALA A 238 -6.62 -31.76 -3.00
C ALA A 238 -6.90 -33.23 -2.68
N GLN A 239 -7.73 -33.88 -3.48
CA GLN A 239 -8.07 -35.30 -3.34
C GLN A 239 -6.82 -36.20 -3.47
N LYS A 240 -5.96 -35.94 -4.47
CA LYS A 240 -4.73 -36.71 -4.70
C LYS A 240 -3.72 -36.58 -3.55
N LEU A 241 -3.68 -35.45 -2.88
CA LEU A 241 -2.76 -35.19 -1.78
C LEU A 241 -3.40 -35.40 -0.40
N GLY A 242 -4.68 -35.77 -0.34
CA GLY A 242 -5.41 -35.99 0.91
C GLY A 242 -5.60 -34.70 1.75
N VAL A 243 -5.61 -33.52 1.08
CA VAL A 243 -5.78 -32.22 1.76
C VAL A 243 -7.26 -31.98 2.01
N THR A 244 -7.61 -31.67 3.25
CA THR A 244 -8.99 -31.38 3.66
C THR A 244 -9.51 -30.12 2.97
N ILE A 245 -10.78 -30.14 2.56
CA ILE A 245 -11.49 -28.99 2.02
C ILE A 245 -12.45 -28.51 3.11
N VAL A 246 -12.40 -27.25 3.43
CA VAL A 246 -13.20 -26.58 4.46
C VAL A 246 -14.07 -25.53 3.77
N SER A 247 -15.36 -25.53 4.07
CA SER A 247 -16.31 -24.52 3.55
C SER A 247 -16.10 -23.16 4.22
N GLU A 248 -16.75 -22.13 3.68
CA GLU A 248 -16.73 -20.79 4.24
C GLU A 248 -17.30 -20.75 5.66
N GLU A 249 -18.43 -21.43 5.89
CA GLU A 249 -19.07 -21.50 7.19
C GLU A 249 -18.23 -22.26 8.22
N GLU A 250 -17.66 -23.42 7.84
CA GLU A 250 -16.78 -24.19 8.72
C GLU A 250 -15.54 -23.40 9.11
N PHE A 251 -14.96 -22.64 8.18
CA PHE A 251 -13.82 -21.78 8.47
C PHE A 251 -14.16 -20.67 9.47
N LEU A 252 -15.29 -19.99 9.29
CA LEU A 252 -15.74 -18.94 10.20
C LEU A 252 -15.95 -19.50 11.62
N GLN A 253 -16.56 -20.70 11.74
CA GLN A 253 -16.69 -21.39 13.03
C GLN A 253 -15.36 -21.77 13.67
N MET A 254 -14.31 -22.02 12.88
CA MET A 254 -12.96 -22.32 13.40
C MET A 254 -12.26 -21.12 14.00
N ILE A 255 -12.66 -19.93 13.62
CA ILE A 255 -12.04 -18.66 14.05
C ILE A 255 -12.92 -17.85 15.03
N GLU A 256 -14.20 -18.21 15.20
CA GLU A 256 -15.04 -17.74 16.29
C GLU A 256 -14.51 -18.26 17.65
#